data_3c62a4f40ac89e414e37e1e70bba47f6
#
_entry.id   3c62a4f40ac89e414e37e1e70bba47f6
#
_cell.length_a   1.000
_cell.length_b   1.000
_cell.length_c   1.000
_cell.angle_alpha   90.00
_cell.angle_beta   90.00
_cell.angle_gamma   90.00
#
_symmetry.space_group_name_H-M   'P 1'
#
loop_
_entity.id
_entity.type
_entity.pdbx_description
1 polymer ?
#
loop_
_entity_poly.entity_id
_entity_poly.type
_entity_poly.pdbx_seq_one_letter_code
_entity_poly.pdbx_strand_id
1 'polypeptide(L)'
;MKAYECHYEDGLEAFNNFYWAETAGKAREQAFYDDEMGEPDRYIDIDVRRIPWADGMENASQDGVAIAALKQGYWFNTYDENGVERKLSEDDIPTLEKIGGSIDKFWKLYNQGKIKYDDKGISYLVKGGE
;
A
#
# COMPACT_ATOMS: atom_id res chain seq x y z
N MET A 1 18.39 -1.29 4.03
CA MET A 1 18.07 -0.30 5.09
C MET A 1 16.90 -0.77 5.93
N LYS A 2 16.75 -0.21 7.10
CA LYS A 2 15.60 -0.45 7.97
C LYS A 2 14.38 0.28 7.45
N ALA A 3 13.21 -0.34 7.61
CA ALA A 3 11.95 0.23 7.17
C ALA A 3 11.17 0.84 8.33
N TYR A 4 10.48 1.94 8.03
CA TYR A 4 9.68 2.68 9.00
C TYR A 4 8.36 3.10 8.35
N GLU A 5 7.31 3.07 9.15
CA GLU A 5 6.03 3.67 8.79
C GLU A 5 5.94 5.04 9.46
N CYS A 6 5.66 6.08 8.68
CA CYS A 6 5.47 7.43 9.19
C CYS A 6 4.01 7.84 9.04
N HIS A 7 3.47 8.44 10.10
CA HIS A 7 2.07 8.84 10.19
C HIS A 7 1.98 10.30 10.61
N TYR A 8 1.06 11.03 9.96
CA TYR A 8 0.76 12.42 10.31
C TYR A 8 -0.73 12.69 10.11
N GLU A 9 -1.32 13.40 11.07
CA GLU A 9 -2.71 13.85 10.99
C GLU A 9 -2.75 15.36 11.15
N ASP A 10 -3.47 16.04 10.24
CA ASP A 10 -3.63 17.49 10.28
C ASP A 10 -4.99 17.93 10.88
N GLY A 11 -5.77 16.99 11.40
CA GLY A 11 -7.11 17.23 11.95
C GLY A 11 -8.23 17.02 10.96
N LEU A 12 -7.94 16.99 9.66
CA LEU A 12 -8.89 16.73 8.58
C LEU A 12 -8.58 15.46 7.84
N GLU A 13 -7.29 15.18 7.63
CA GLU A 13 -6.83 14.00 6.91
C GLU A 13 -5.71 13.32 7.67
N ALA A 14 -5.55 12.02 7.43
CA ALA A 14 -4.46 11.23 7.93
C ALA A 14 -3.58 10.77 6.77
N PHE A 15 -2.27 10.84 6.95
CA PHE A 15 -1.28 10.46 5.96
C PHE A 15 -0.39 9.36 6.52
N ASN A 16 -0.14 8.34 5.73
CA ASN A 16 0.67 7.19 6.12
C ASN A 16 1.54 6.78 4.94
N ASN A 17 2.83 6.58 5.18
CA ASN A 17 3.71 6.08 4.13
C ASN A 17 4.90 5.34 4.72
N PHE A 18 5.61 4.58 3.90
CA PHE A 18 6.77 3.79 4.29
C PHE A 18 8.05 4.44 3.80
N TYR A 19 9.07 4.42 4.65
CA TYR A 19 10.37 5.01 4.35
C TYR A 19 11.49 4.06 4.79
N TRP A 20 12.58 4.09 4.05
CA TRP A 20 13.76 3.28 4.36
C TRP A 20 14.89 4.20 4.73
N ALA A 21 15.48 3.96 5.90
CA ALA A 21 16.54 4.79 6.43
C ALA A 21 17.38 3.98 7.44
N GLU A 22 18.50 4.52 7.83
CA GLU A 22 19.34 3.90 8.86
C GLU A 22 18.77 4.09 10.26
N THR A 23 18.06 5.19 10.49
CA THR A 23 17.51 5.55 11.81
C THR A 23 16.08 6.09 11.66
N ALA A 24 15.33 6.03 12.76
CA ALA A 24 13.98 6.61 12.81
C ALA A 24 13.98 8.12 12.55
N GLY A 25 15.00 8.84 13.04
CA GLY A 25 15.11 10.28 12.79
C GLY A 25 15.27 10.62 11.31
N LYS A 26 16.06 9.83 10.59
CA LYS A 26 16.22 10.01 9.13
C LYS A 26 14.97 9.67 8.37
N ALA A 27 14.22 8.65 8.80
CA ALA A 27 12.93 8.32 8.21
C ALA A 27 11.93 9.48 8.40
N ARG A 28 11.89 10.05 9.61
CA ARG A 28 11.04 11.20 9.91
C ARG A 28 11.40 12.42 9.03
N GLU A 29 12.70 12.64 8.81
CA GLU A 29 13.17 13.70 7.92
C GLU A 29 12.67 13.50 6.49
N GLN A 30 12.75 12.29 5.96
CA GLN A 30 12.21 11.97 4.63
C GLN A 30 10.71 12.27 4.57
N ALA A 31 9.96 11.85 5.58
CA ALA A 31 8.52 12.08 5.63
C ALA A 31 8.18 13.56 5.72
N PHE A 32 8.97 14.33 6.48
CA PHE A 32 8.76 15.77 6.64
C PHE A 32 8.85 16.52 5.31
N TYR A 33 9.76 16.11 4.43
CA TYR A 33 9.97 16.74 3.12
C TYR A 33 9.19 16.07 1.98
N ASP A 34 8.36 15.09 2.29
CA ASP A 34 7.56 14.39 1.29
C ASP A 34 6.20 15.10 1.13
N ASP A 35 5.93 15.61 -0.06
CA ASP A 35 4.71 16.33 -0.38
C ASP A 35 3.45 15.48 -0.14
N GLU A 36 3.57 14.16 -0.23
CA GLU A 36 2.46 13.23 -0.01
C GLU A 36 2.10 13.06 1.48
N MET A 37 2.89 13.65 2.37
CA MET A 37 2.68 13.54 3.83
C MET A 37 1.95 14.74 4.44
N GLY A 38 1.31 15.60 3.64
CA GLY A 38 0.38 16.62 4.13
C GLY A 38 1.01 17.88 4.74
N GLU A 39 2.26 18.15 4.48
CA GLU A 39 2.95 19.40 4.90
C GLU A 39 2.94 19.65 6.41
N PRO A 40 3.47 18.73 7.25
CA PRO A 40 3.57 18.97 8.68
C PRO A 40 4.46 20.17 8.99
N ASP A 41 4.10 20.95 10.02
CA ASP A 41 4.86 22.13 10.44
C ASP A 41 6.14 21.78 11.20
N ARG A 42 6.12 20.64 11.90
CA ARG A 42 7.25 20.24 12.78
C ARG A 42 7.51 18.75 12.64
N TYR A 43 8.79 18.37 12.76
CA TYR A 43 9.20 16.96 12.76
C TYR A 43 8.47 16.13 13.82
N ILE A 44 8.27 16.70 15.01
CA ILE A 44 7.67 16.00 16.15
C ILE A 44 6.20 15.62 15.90
N ASP A 45 5.56 16.25 14.92
CA ASP A 45 4.16 15.94 14.58
C ASP A 45 4.05 14.66 13.75
N ILE A 46 5.18 14.11 13.29
CA ILE A 46 5.22 12.87 12.54
C ILE A 46 5.54 11.71 13.47
N ASP A 47 4.64 10.76 13.58
CA ASP A 47 4.87 9.52 14.30
C ASP A 47 5.64 8.54 13.42
N VAL A 48 6.65 7.90 14.00
CA VAL A 48 7.51 6.95 13.29
C VAL A 48 7.45 5.61 13.99
N ARG A 49 7.14 4.55 13.23
CA ARG A 49 7.09 3.19 13.74
C ARG A 49 7.98 2.28 12.92
N ARG A 50 8.74 1.46 13.59
CA ARG A 50 9.60 0.45 12.97
C ARG A 50 8.73 -0.66 12.36
N ILE A 51 9.00 -1.04 11.10
CA ILE A 51 8.30 -2.14 10.43
C ILE A 51 9.31 -3.16 9.88
N PRO A 52 9.83 -4.07 10.73
CA PRO A 52 10.90 -4.99 10.33
C PRO A 52 10.57 -5.88 9.13
N TRP A 53 9.28 -6.15 8.89
CA TRP A 53 8.86 -7.00 7.77
C TRP A 53 9.21 -6.39 6.41
N ALA A 54 9.46 -5.08 6.35
CA ALA A 54 9.81 -4.38 5.11
C ALA A 54 11.30 -4.07 4.98
N ASP A 55 12.14 -4.52 5.91
CA ASP A 55 13.58 -4.27 5.84
C ASP A 55 14.16 -4.79 4.55
N GLY A 56 15.02 -3.99 3.93
CA GLY A 56 15.68 -4.36 2.69
C GLY A 56 14.83 -4.20 1.43
N MET A 57 13.60 -3.71 1.55
CA MET A 57 12.67 -3.58 0.41
C MET A 57 12.73 -2.20 -0.27
N GLU A 58 13.74 -1.39 0.03
CA GLU A 58 13.88 -0.03 -0.55
C GLU A 58 13.91 -0.02 -2.08
N ASN A 59 14.35 -1.10 -2.69
CA ASN A 59 14.42 -1.23 -4.16
C ASN A 59 13.30 -2.10 -4.74
N ALA A 60 12.37 -2.57 -3.92
CA ALA A 60 11.23 -3.34 -4.40
C ALA A 60 10.24 -2.41 -5.14
N SER A 61 9.46 -2.97 -6.05
CA SER A 61 8.40 -2.21 -6.72
C SER A 61 7.33 -1.77 -5.72
N GLN A 62 6.59 -0.72 -6.06
CA GLN A 62 5.45 -0.29 -5.24
C GLN A 62 4.45 -1.42 -5.02
N ASP A 63 4.17 -2.20 -6.07
CA ASP A 63 3.27 -3.35 -5.96
C ASP A 63 3.84 -4.43 -5.03
N GLY A 64 5.14 -4.68 -5.10
CA GLY A 64 5.81 -5.63 -4.22
C GLY A 64 5.71 -5.23 -2.75
N VAL A 65 5.92 -3.96 -2.44
CA VAL A 65 5.78 -3.42 -1.09
C VAL A 65 4.32 -3.50 -0.64
N ALA A 66 3.38 -3.13 -1.52
CA ALA A 66 1.95 -3.18 -1.20
C ALA A 66 1.51 -4.60 -0.87
N ILE A 67 1.89 -5.60 -1.66
CA ILE A 67 1.53 -7.00 -1.40
C ILE A 67 2.15 -7.48 -0.09
N ALA A 68 3.41 -7.14 0.18
CA ALA A 68 4.05 -7.48 1.45
C ALA A 68 3.29 -6.86 2.64
N ALA A 69 2.82 -5.62 2.51
CA ALA A 69 2.02 -4.96 3.53
C ALA A 69 0.65 -5.64 3.70
N LEU A 70 -0.02 -6.01 2.61
CA LEU A 70 -1.28 -6.75 2.67
C LEU A 70 -1.12 -8.04 3.47
N LYS A 71 0.00 -8.74 3.30
CA LYS A 71 0.31 -9.97 4.07
C LYS A 71 0.46 -9.71 5.57
N GLN A 72 0.70 -8.47 5.96
CA GLN A 72 0.78 -8.05 7.37
C GLN A 72 -0.57 -7.57 7.91
N GLY A 73 -1.63 -7.63 7.10
CA GLY A 73 -2.96 -7.18 7.50
C GLY A 73 -3.27 -5.73 7.16
N TYR A 74 -2.39 -5.03 6.47
CA TYR A 74 -2.71 -3.69 5.96
C TYR A 74 -3.79 -3.77 4.89
N TRP A 75 -4.50 -2.68 4.70
CA TRP A 75 -5.40 -2.49 3.57
C TRP A 75 -5.16 -1.11 2.99
N PHE A 76 -5.44 -0.94 1.71
CA PHE A 76 -5.19 0.31 1.00
C PHE A 76 -6.37 0.70 0.13
N ASN A 77 -6.58 2.01 0.02
CA ASN A 77 -7.39 2.53 -1.06
C ASN A 77 -6.47 2.74 -2.26
N THR A 78 -6.86 2.19 -3.39
CA THR A 78 -6.15 2.33 -4.65
C THR A 78 -7.11 2.93 -5.68
N TYR A 79 -6.57 3.34 -6.83
CA TYR A 79 -7.39 3.89 -7.90
C TYR A 79 -7.25 2.99 -9.13
N ASP A 80 -8.38 2.69 -9.78
CA ASP A 80 -8.36 1.94 -11.03
C ASP A 80 -8.01 2.85 -12.22
N GLU A 81 -8.00 2.29 -13.42
CA GLU A 81 -7.68 3.02 -14.65
C GLU A 81 -8.67 4.16 -14.97
N ASN A 82 -9.86 4.12 -14.38
CA ASN A 82 -10.90 5.14 -14.53
C ASN A 82 -10.91 6.14 -13.38
N GLY A 83 -9.93 6.07 -12.47
CA GLY A 83 -9.83 6.95 -11.30
C GLY A 83 -10.82 6.62 -10.19
N VAL A 84 -11.47 5.45 -10.22
CA VAL A 84 -12.40 5.02 -9.18
C VAL A 84 -11.60 4.44 -8.01
N GLU A 85 -11.88 4.93 -6.80
CA GLU A 85 -11.24 4.42 -5.59
C GLU A 85 -11.74 3.02 -5.26
N ARG A 86 -10.79 2.11 -5.00
CA ARG A 86 -11.08 0.72 -4.68
C ARG A 86 -10.16 0.24 -3.58
N LYS A 87 -10.72 -0.52 -2.63
CA LYS A 87 -9.98 -1.08 -1.50
C LYS A 87 -9.33 -2.40 -1.87
N LEU A 88 -8.05 -2.54 -1.53
CA LEU A 88 -7.33 -3.82 -1.53
C LEU A 88 -7.11 -4.27 -0.09
N SER A 89 -7.25 -5.57 0.16
CA SER A 89 -7.02 -6.18 1.47
C SER A 89 -6.30 -7.52 1.32
N GLU A 90 -6.04 -8.18 2.43
CA GLU A 90 -5.43 -9.52 2.43
C GLU A 90 -6.26 -10.55 1.66
N ASP A 91 -7.57 -10.33 1.53
CA ASP A 91 -8.47 -11.22 0.78
C ASP A 91 -8.18 -11.21 -0.72
N ASP A 92 -7.42 -10.25 -1.20
CA ASP A 92 -7.04 -10.12 -2.61
C ASP A 92 -5.69 -10.76 -2.93
N ILE A 93 -4.92 -11.15 -1.92
CA ILE A 93 -3.56 -11.68 -2.12
C ILE A 93 -3.51 -12.89 -3.06
N PRO A 94 -4.34 -13.94 -2.87
CA PRO A 94 -4.26 -15.10 -3.75
C PRO A 94 -4.47 -14.76 -5.22
N THR A 95 -5.44 -13.89 -5.50
CA THR A 95 -5.74 -13.49 -6.88
C THR A 95 -4.65 -12.58 -7.45
N LEU A 96 -4.13 -11.63 -6.64
CA LEU A 96 -3.01 -10.78 -7.04
C LEU A 96 -1.79 -11.61 -7.43
N GLU A 97 -1.41 -12.58 -6.62
CA GLU A 97 -0.26 -13.44 -6.90
C GLU A 97 -0.48 -14.28 -8.15
N LYS A 98 -1.69 -14.76 -8.35
CA LYS A 98 -2.05 -15.59 -9.50
C LYS A 98 -1.89 -14.84 -10.83
N ILE A 99 -2.12 -13.54 -10.85
CA ILE A 99 -2.00 -12.71 -12.05
C ILE A 99 -0.63 -12.01 -12.18
N GLY A 100 0.33 -12.35 -11.32
CA GLY A 100 1.70 -11.82 -11.39
C GLY A 100 1.99 -10.62 -10.50
N GLY A 101 1.09 -10.27 -9.57
CA GLY A 101 1.35 -9.24 -8.56
C GLY A 101 1.17 -7.81 -9.04
N SER A 102 0.50 -7.57 -10.17
CA SER A 102 0.23 -6.21 -10.67
C SER A 102 -1.14 -5.71 -10.21
N ILE A 103 -1.13 -4.64 -9.42
CA ILE A 103 -2.37 -4.02 -8.92
C ILE A 103 -3.15 -3.39 -10.09
N ASP A 104 -2.46 -2.76 -11.04
CA ASP A 104 -3.11 -2.19 -12.23
C ASP A 104 -3.82 -3.28 -13.05
N LYS A 105 -3.14 -4.41 -13.25
CA LYS A 105 -3.74 -5.55 -13.97
C LYS A 105 -4.94 -6.10 -13.21
N PHE A 106 -4.86 -6.17 -11.88
CA PHE A 106 -5.96 -6.64 -11.03
C PHE A 106 -7.24 -5.83 -11.29
N TRP A 107 -7.16 -4.50 -11.21
CA TRP A 107 -8.34 -3.64 -11.41
C TRP A 107 -8.81 -3.64 -12.85
N LYS A 108 -7.90 -3.75 -13.82
CA LYS A 108 -8.27 -3.88 -15.22
C LYS A 108 -9.09 -5.14 -15.45
N LEU A 109 -8.66 -6.27 -14.90
CA LEU A 109 -9.40 -7.53 -15.01
C LEU A 109 -10.73 -7.45 -14.26
N TYR A 110 -10.76 -6.80 -13.11
CA TYR A 110 -11.98 -6.56 -12.36
C TYR A 110 -12.99 -5.76 -13.19
N ASN A 111 -12.57 -4.67 -13.82
CA ASN A 111 -13.43 -3.84 -14.66
C ASN A 111 -13.92 -4.57 -15.92
N GLN A 112 -13.20 -5.58 -16.37
CA GLN A 112 -13.60 -6.44 -17.49
C GLN A 112 -14.51 -7.60 -17.06
N GLY A 113 -14.84 -7.71 -15.78
CA GLY A 113 -15.64 -8.81 -15.26
C GLY A 113 -14.89 -10.12 -15.10
N LYS A 114 -13.56 -10.11 -15.21
CA LYS A 114 -12.71 -11.31 -15.12
C LYS A 114 -12.23 -11.61 -13.70
N ILE A 115 -12.33 -10.64 -12.81
CA ILE A 115 -12.15 -10.80 -11.36
C ILE A 115 -13.45 -10.39 -10.71
N LYS A 116 -13.93 -11.20 -9.77
CA LYS A 116 -15.16 -10.95 -9.01
C LYS A 116 -14.91 -11.23 -7.54
N TYR A 117 -15.81 -10.74 -6.69
CA TYR A 117 -15.81 -11.03 -5.26
C TYR A 117 -16.94 -11.98 -4.92
N ASP A 118 -16.65 -12.94 -4.05
CA ASP A 118 -17.68 -13.86 -3.54
C ASP A 118 -18.48 -13.18 -2.41
N ASP A 119 -19.41 -13.92 -1.81
CA ASP A 119 -20.28 -13.44 -0.72
C ASP A 119 -19.50 -13.14 0.57
N LYS A 120 -18.26 -13.63 0.69
CA LYS A 120 -17.38 -13.38 1.83
C LYS A 120 -16.41 -12.22 1.60
N GLY A 121 -16.45 -11.60 0.40
CA GLY A 121 -15.56 -10.50 0.04
C GLY A 121 -14.17 -10.96 -0.43
N ILE A 122 -14.01 -12.22 -0.79
CA ILE A 122 -12.75 -12.77 -1.30
C ILE A 122 -12.77 -12.70 -2.82
N SER A 123 -11.76 -12.08 -3.41
CA SER A 123 -11.66 -11.98 -4.87
C SER A 123 -11.24 -13.32 -5.48
N TYR A 124 -11.71 -13.56 -6.69
CA TYR A 124 -11.33 -14.75 -7.46
C TYR A 124 -11.29 -14.43 -8.94
N LEU A 125 -10.45 -15.18 -9.66
CA LEU A 125 -10.36 -15.07 -11.11
C LEU A 125 -11.45 -15.93 -11.72
N VAL A 126 -12.27 -15.32 -12.58
CA VAL A 126 -13.30 -16.04 -13.31
C VAL A 126 -12.64 -17.03 -14.27
N LYS A 127 -13.17 -18.25 -14.36
CA LYS A 127 -12.62 -19.30 -15.22
C LYS A 127 -12.47 -18.81 -16.66
N GLY A 128 -11.23 -18.90 -17.19
CA GLY A 128 -10.90 -18.41 -18.52
C GLY A 128 -10.74 -16.89 -18.59
N GLY A 129 -10.66 -16.20 -17.45
CA GLY A 129 -10.59 -14.74 -17.40
C GLY A 129 -9.21 -14.12 -17.64
N GLU A 130 -8.17 -14.90 -17.75
CA GLU A 130 -6.81 -14.38 -17.97
C GLU A 130 -6.59 -13.81 -19.36
#